data_2e2b7a2709153d78ff159c965b0d588f
#
_entry.id   2e2b7a2709153d78ff159c965b0d588f
#
_cell.length_a   1.000
_cell.length_b   1.000
_cell.length_c   1.000
_cell.angle_alpha   90.00
_cell.angle_beta   90.00
_cell.angle_gamma   90.00
#
_symmetry.space_group_name_H-M   'P 1'
#
loop_
_entity.id
_entity.type
_entity.pdbx_description
1 polymer ?
#
loop_
_entity_poly.entity_id
_entity_poly.type
_entity_poly.pdbx_seq_one_letter_code
_entity_poly.pdbx_strand_id
1 'polypeptide(L)'
;MAEKTYTIKDVANIAGVSPAAVSRYMNDGSLSEEKREKIREAIRKTGYRPNLMAQSMRTGKGGQIGVIVPKIHSDSVSQIMAGISDTLTERNYLTMLGSTEGSRDMELRYLENMQNSQVAGIILMGVTMTPSLSDAIRNSSVPVVINGQNFAGLPCVYHNDSGAMEELTRRIIRKGRKHVVYIGVSTKDIAAGLNRQNGVLRAWKEAGLPEEDLQLAEVGFDAAEAKECMARMLKNRNFDGVLCATDAIALGAMKAIHEAGLRIPDDISIAGLGDSWAGTFVDPPLTTAHLYYRQCGREAAAMLLRLIDDNGRSLTVSQTMLEYTIVDRESM
;
A
#
# COMPACT_ATOMS: atom_id res chain seq x y z
N MET A 1 -18.30 -24.19 31.30
CA MET A 1 -17.09 -24.43 32.10
C MET A 1 -15.93 -23.75 31.34
N ALA A 2 -15.21 -22.82 31.98
CA ALA A 2 -14.05 -22.20 31.33
C ALA A 2 -12.98 -23.27 31.12
N GLU A 3 -12.54 -23.45 29.88
CA GLU A 3 -11.44 -24.35 29.55
C GLU A 3 -10.17 -23.88 30.26
N LYS A 4 -9.53 -24.79 30.99
CA LYS A 4 -8.30 -24.49 31.74
C LYS A 4 -7.17 -24.16 30.78
N THR A 5 -6.78 -22.89 30.67
CA THR A 5 -5.65 -22.45 29.85
C THR A 5 -4.34 -22.85 30.57
N TYR A 6 -3.60 -23.79 29.97
CA TYR A 6 -2.30 -24.22 30.47
C TYR A 6 -1.21 -23.21 30.09
N THR A 7 -0.25 -23.04 31.00
CA THR A 7 0.92 -22.17 30.83
C THR A 7 2.18 -23.01 30.56
N ILE A 8 3.27 -22.35 30.12
CA ILE A 8 4.58 -22.99 29.94
C ILE A 8 5.08 -23.64 31.24
N LYS A 9 4.71 -23.08 32.41
CA LYS A 9 5.05 -23.65 33.73
C LYS A 9 4.28 -24.96 34.00
N ASP A 10 3.02 -25.03 33.59
CA ASP A 10 2.22 -26.25 33.73
C ASP A 10 2.77 -27.37 32.86
N VAL A 11 3.15 -27.08 31.61
CA VAL A 11 3.81 -28.04 30.71
C VAL A 11 5.14 -28.54 31.33
N ALA A 12 5.95 -27.61 31.84
CA ALA A 12 7.23 -27.95 32.48
C ALA A 12 7.03 -28.88 33.68
N ASN A 13 6.04 -28.61 34.55
CA ASN A 13 5.71 -29.44 35.71
C ASN A 13 5.25 -30.84 35.26
N ILE A 14 4.37 -30.94 34.25
CA ILE A 14 3.88 -32.24 33.76
C ILE A 14 4.99 -33.05 33.09
N ALA A 15 5.90 -32.38 32.36
CA ALA A 15 7.04 -33.03 31.70
C ALA A 15 8.20 -33.34 32.65
N GLY A 16 8.18 -32.85 33.91
CA GLY A 16 9.27 -32.99 34.85
C GLY A 16 10.57 -32.31 34.43
N VAL A 17 10.46 -31.13 33.77
CA VAL A 17 11.59 -30.35 33.26
C VAL A 17 11.48 -28.88 33.67
N SER A 18 12.55 -28.09 33.45
CA SER A 18 12.47 -26.67 33.71
C SER A 18 11.67 -25.92 32.60
N PRO A 19 11.04 -24.78 32.92
CA PRO A 19 10.41 -23.95 31.90
C PRO A 19 11.36 -23.50 30.76
N ALA A 20 12.65 -23.36 31.10
CA ALA A 20 13.69 -23.07 30.12
C ALA A 20 13.93 -24.23 29.12
N ALA A 21 13.75 -25.47 29.56
CA ALA A 21 13.82 -26.65 28.70
C ALA A 21 12.61 -26.68 27.73
N VAL A 22 11.39 -26.40 28.21
CA VAL A 22 10.20 -26.29 27.37
C VAL A 22 10.37 -25.16 26.35
N SER A 23 10.89 -24.00 26.76
CA SER A 23 11.18 -22.88 25.85
C SER A 23 12.21 -23.27 24.79
N ARG A 24 13.27 -24.00 25.11
CA ARG A 24 14.25 -24.52 24.15
C ARG A 24 13.62 -25.52 23.16
N TYR A 25 12.75 -26.42 23.65
CA TYR A 25 12.01 -27.33 22.77
C TYR A 25 11.19 -26.60 21.73
N MET A 26 10.46 -25.54 22.14
CA MET A 26 9.61 -24.74 21.27
C MET A 26 10.38 -23.90 20.24
N ASN A 27 11.68 -23.65 20.45
CA ASN A 27 12.54 -22.88 19.56
C ASN A 27 13.61 -23.77 18.89
N ASP A 28 13.35 -25.07 18.75
CA ASP A 28 14.27 -26.06 18.14
C ASP A 28 15.69 -26.09 18.73
N GLY A 29 15.82 -25.61 19.95
CA GLY A 29 17.10 -25.60 20.66
C GLY A 29 17.58 -26.99 21.06
N SER A 30 18.85 -27.11 21.41
CA SER A 30 19.48 -28.37 21.81
C SER A 30 18.92 -28.91 23.13
N LEU A 31 18.40 -30.16 23.08
CA LEU A 31 17.85 -30.94 24.19
C LEU A 31 18.12 -32.42 23.93
N SER A 32 18.23 -33.21 25.03
CA SER A 32 18.28 -34.68 24.90
C SER A 32 16.94 -35.22 24.40
N GLU A 33 16.97 -36.32 23.65
CA GLU A 33 15.76 -36.95 23.07
C GLU A 33 14.75 -37.32 24.13
N GLU A 34 15.22 -37.81 25.28
CA GLU A 34 14.37 -38.10 26.45
C GLU A 34 13.54 -36.86 26.89
N LYS A 35 14.19 -35.70 27.01
CA LYS A 35 13.50 -34.47 27.38
C LYS A 35 12.55 -33.97 26.28
N ARG A 36 12.94 -34.14 25.02
CA ARG A 36 12.08 -33.80 23.87
C ARG A 36 10.78 -34.59 23.91
N GLU A 37 10.86 -35.91 24.15
CA GLU A 37 9.67 -36.78 24.19
C GLU A 37 8.76 -36.44 25.38
N LYS A 38 9.31 -36.23 26.57
CA LYS A 38 8.54 -35.82 27.77
C LYS A 38 7.78 -34.51 27.54
N ILE A 39 8.43 -33.53 26.90
CA ILE A 39 7.80 -32.23 26.59
C ILE A 39 6.72 -32.42 25.53
N ARG A 40 6.97 -33.18 24.46
CA ARG A 40 6.00 -33.47 23.38
C ARG A 40 4.72 -34.09 23.95
N GLU A 41 4.88 -35.09 24.86
CA GLU A 41 3.75 -35.76 25.51
C GLU A 41 2.97 -34.81 26.44
N ALA A 42 3.65 -33.97 27.20
CA ALA A 42 3.02 -32.97 28.05
C ALA A 42 2.22 -31.94 27.25
N ILE A 43 2.75 -31.47 26.10
CA ILE A 43 2.04 -30.57 25.20
C ILE A 43 0.81 -31.26 24.62
N ARG A 44 0.93 -32.53 24.20
CA ARG A 44 -0.21 -33.28 23.68
C ARG A 44 -1.32 -33.47 24.72
N LYS A 45 -0.97 -33.72 25.97
CA LYS A 45 -1.92 -33.89 27.09
C LYS A 45 -2.62 -32.58 27.48
N THR A 46 -1.91 -31.45 27.42
CA THR A 46 -2.42 -30.14 27.84
C THR A 46 -3.09 -29.36 26.76
N GLY A 47 -2.82 -29.68 25.48
CA GLY A 47 -3.20 -28.83 24.35
C GLY A 47 -2.49 -27.47 24.37
N TYR A 48 -1.40 -27.33 25.10
CA TYR A 48 -0.68 -26.07 25.24
C TYR A 48 -0.20 -25.56 23.88
N ARG A 49 -0.54 -24.32 23.62
CA ARG A 49 -0.01 -23.56 22.49
C ARG A 49 0.79 -22.38 23.03
N PRO A 50 2.01 -22.13 22.51
CA PRO A 50 2.77 -20.95 22.90
C PRO A 50 1.94 -19.69 22.66
N ASN A 51 1.87 -18.83 23.66
CA ASN A 51 1.35 -17.50 23.44
C ASN A 51 2.46 -16.67 22.77
N LEU A 52 2.34 -16.50 21.45
CA LEU A 52 3.31 -15.74 20.65
C LEU A 52 3.47 -14.30 21.14
N MET A 53 2.39 -13.68 21.64
CA MET A 53 2.47 -12.35 22.25
C MET A 53 3.33 -12.35 23.53
N ALA A 54 3.12 -13.32 24.43
CA ALA A 54 3.93 -13.43 25.65
C ALA A 54 5.40 -13.78 25.33
N GLN A 55 5.64 -14.49 24.24
CA GLN A 55 6.99 -14.81 23.77
C GLN A 55 7.68 -13.57 23.18
N SER A 56 7.00 -12.79 22.34
CA SER A 56 7.51 -11.56 21.75
C SER A 56 7.81 -10.49 22.81
N MET A 57 6.92 -10.31 23.79
CA MET A 57 7.16 -9.41 24.94
C MET A 57 8.43 -9.76 25.73
N ARG A 58 8.76 -11.06 25.84
CA ARG A 58 9.95 -11.51 26.57
C ARG A 58 11.24 -11.45 25.74
N THR A 59 11.14 -11.69 24.43
CA THR A 59 12.30 -11.79 23.55
C THR A 59 12.58 -10.51 22.78
N GLY A 60 11.62 -9.58 22.76
CA GLY A 60 11.66 -8.38 21.89
C GLY A 60 11.64 -8.72 20.40
N LYS A 61 11.33 -9.99 20.03
CA LYS A 61 11.34 -10.45 18.63
C LYS A 61 9.99 -11.05 18.26
N GLY A 62 9.47 -10.66 17.11
CA GLY A 62 8.15 -11.06 16.64
C GLY A 62 7.03 -10.25 17.33
N GLY A 63 5.80 -10.58 17.03
CA GLY A 63 4.61 -9.89 17.55
C GLY A 63 3.63 -9.55 16.43
N GLN A 64 2.91 -8.45 16.58
CA GLN A 64 1.98 -7.96 15.58
C GLN A 64 2.40 -6.58 15.07
N ILE A 65 2.23 -6.37 13.77
CA ILE A 65 2.35 -5.07 13.12
C ILE A 65 0.96 -4.67 12.64
N GLY A 66 0.54 -3.46 13.00
CA GLY A 66 -0.68 -2.87 12.49
C GLY A 66 -0.47 -2.38 11.05
N VAL A 67 -1.44 -2.65 10.17
CA VAL A 67 -1.47 -2.05 8.83
C VAL A 67 -2.84 -1.47 8.60
N ILE A 68 -2.90 -0.15 8.37
CA ILE A 68 -4.13 0.59 8.12
C ILE A 68 -4.17 0.94 6.63
N VAL A 69 -5.22 0.50 5.94
CA VAL A 69 -5.37 0.69 4.50
C VAL A 69 -6.67 1.44 4.16
N PRO A 70 -6.70 2.23 3.08
CA PRO A 70 -7.91 2.95 2.68
C PRO A 70 -8.99 2.03 2.11
N LYS A 71 -8.61 0.98 1.38
CA LYS A 71 -9.52 -0.01 0.78
C LYS A 71 -8.81 -1.34 0.60
N ILE A 72 -9.50 -2.45 0.84
CA ILE A 72 -8.90 -3.80 0.67
C ILE A 72 -8.85 -4.20 -0.80
N HIS A 73 -9.87 -3.88 -1.57
CA HIS A 73 -10.03 -4.30 -2.97
C HIS A 73 -9.36 -3.34 -3.98
N SER A 74 -8.13 -2.95 -3.70
CA SER A 74 -7.31 -2.14 -4.60
C SER A 74 -6.09 -2.93 -5.04
N ASP A 75 -5.77 -2.95 -6.34
CA ASP A 75 -4.61 -3.67 -6.87
C ASP A 75 -3.30 -3.16 -6.23
N SER A 76 -3.13 -1.83 -6.15
CA SER A 76 -1.96 -1.22 -5.50
C SER A 76 -1.85 -1.62 -4.02
N VAL A 77 -2.95 -1.59 -3.28
CA VAL A 77 -2.97 -1.97 -1.85
C VAL A 77 -2.62 -3.44 -1.70
N SER A 78 -3.16 -4.34 -2.53
CA SER A 78 -2.87 -5.78 -2.46
C SER A 78 -1.40 -6.09 -2.74
N GLN A 79 -0.78 -5.41 -3.72
CA GLN A 79 0.65 -5.55 -4.02
C GLN A 79 1.54 -5.01 -2.90
N ILE A 80 1.21 -3.86 -2.32
CA ILE A 80 1.91 -3.30 -1.16
C ILE A 80 1.81 -4.26 0.03
N MET A 81 0.61 -4.77 0.32
CA MET A 81 0.40 -5.75 1.40
C MET A 81 1.21 -7.03 1.20
N ALA A 82 1.34 -7.51 -0.04
CA ALA A 82 2.21 -8.65 -0.34
C ALA A 82 3.68 -8.33 0.01
N GLY A 83 4.17 -7.14 -0.34
CA GLY A 83 5.53 -6.70 0.01
C GLY A 83 5.75 -6.56 1.52
N ILE A 84 4.78 -6.00 2.24
CA ILE A 84 4.79 -5.91 3.70
C ILE A 84 4.87 -7.32 4.31
N SER A 85 4.00 -8.23 3.85
CA SER A 85 3.93 -9.61 4.34
C SER A 85 5.24 -10.37 4.11
N ASP A 86 5.86 -10.23 2.93
CA ASP A 86 7.17 -10.84 2.63
C ASP A 86 8.20 -10.50 3.73
N THR A 87 8.37 -9.21 4.02
CA THR A 87 9.37 -8.72 4.98
C THR A 87 9.03 -9.07 6.43
N LEU A 88 7.76 -8.97 6.81
CA LEU A 88 7.33 -9.24 8.19
C LEU A 88 7.40 -10.72 8.55
N THR A 89 7.08 -11.62 7.61
CA THR A 89 7.13 -13.07 7.80
C THR A 89 8.56 -13.55 8.11
N GLU A 90 9.58 -12.99 7.45
CA GLU A 90 10.99 -13.31 7.71
C GLU A 90 11.43 -12.97 9.15
N ARG A 91 10.77 -12.03 9.77
CA ARG A 91 11.04 -11.57 11.14
C ARG A 91 10.03 -12.10 12.17
N ASN A 92 9.17 -13.05 11.78
CA ASN A 92 8.12 -13.66 12.59
C ASN A 92 7.09 -12.67 13.16
N TYR A 93 6.76 -11.62 12.41
CA TYR A 93 5.66 -10.72 12.73
C TYR A 93 4.37 -11.14 12.00
N LEU A 94 3.25 -11.03 12.71
CA LEU A 94 1.91 -11.16 12.13
C LEU A 94 1.36 -9.78 11.75
N THR A 95 0.53 -9.73 10.73
CA THR A 95 -0.12 -8.48 10.30
C THR A 95 -1.53 -8.40 10.88
N MET A 96 -1.83 -7.28 11.56
CA MET A 96 -3.18 -6.87 11.95
C MET A 96 -3.67 -5.82 10.95
N LEU A 97 -4.67 -6.16 10.13
CA LEU A 97 -5.17 -5.28 9.07
C LEU A 97 -6.42 -4.52 9.51
N GLY A 98 -6.46 -3.21 9.27
CA GLY A 98 -7.64 -2.36 9.39
C GLY A 98 -7.94 -1.66 8.06
N SER A 99 -9.18 -1.79 7.54
CA SER A 99 -9.65 -1.03 6.37
C SER A 99 -10.52 0.13 6.81
N THR A 100 -10.20 1.33 6.34
CA THR A 100 -10.93 2.56 6.72
C THR A 100 -12.06 2.91 5.78
N GLU A 101 -12.11 2.28 4.60
CA GLU A 101 -13.01 2.62 3.50
C GLU A 101 -12.98 4.14 3.17
N GLY A 102 -11.79 4.75 3.33
CA GLY A 102 -11.59 6.18 3.11
C GLY A 102 -12.09 7.11 4.23
N SER A 103 -12.53 6.55 5.36
CA SER A 103 -13.01 7.33 6.51
C SER A 103 -11.85 7.81 7.37
N ARG A 104 -11.71 9.14 7.54
CA ARG A 104 -10.69 9.78 8.39
C ARG A 104 -10.86 9.43 9.87
N ASP A 105 -12.09 9.36 10.35
CA ASP A 105 -12.38 9.01 11.73
C ASP A 105 -11.95 7.57 12.02
N MET A 106 -12.08 6.67 11.03
CA MET A 106 -11.61 5.30 11.15
C MET A 106 -10.09 5.20 11.15
N GLU A 107 -9.37 6.07 10.43
CA GLU A 107 -7.89 6.11 10.50
C GLU A 107 -7.41 6.38 11.93
N LEU A 108 -7.93 7.41 12.59
CA LEU A 108 -7.61 7.73 13.98
C LEU A 108 -8.00 6.60 14.94
N ARG A 109 -9.23 6.07 14.80
CA ARG A 109 -9.69 4.96 15.64
C ARG A 109 -8.84 3.70 15.50
N TYR A 110 -8.43 3.35 14.29
CA TYR A 110 -7.56 2.19 14.08
C TYR A 110 -6.16 2.45 14.62
N LEU A 111 -5.62 3.65 14.48
CA LEU A 111 -4.34 4.02 15.05
C LEU A 111 -4.35 3.83 16.57
N GLU A 112 -5.36 4.34 17.27
CA GLU A 112 -5.54 4.18 18.71
C GLU A 112 -5.76 2.70 19.13
N ASN A 113 -6.66 2.01 18.43
CA ASN A 113 -6.99 0.61 18.76
C ASN A 113 -5.79 -0.32 18.59
N MET A 114 -4.98 -0.12 17.56
CA MET A 114 -3.79 -0.92 17.31
C MET A 114 -2.72 -0.67 18.39
N GLN A 115 -2.53 0.57 18.83
CA GLN A 115 -1.65 0.89 19.97
C GLN A 115 -2.13 0.20 21.25
N ASN A 116 -3.44 0.27 21.54
CA ASN A 116 -4.03 -0.42 22.69
C ASN A 116 -3.93 -1.95 22.59
N SER A 117 -3.88 -2.50 21.39
CA SER A 117 -3.67 -3.94 21.13
C SER A 117 -2.20 -4.35 21.18
N GLN A 118 -1.31 -3.47 21.63
CA GLN A 118 0.13 -3.73 21.82
C GLN A 118 0.85 -4.22 20.56
N VAL A 119 0.49 -3.67 19.38
CA VAL A 119 1.29 -3.89 18.17
C VAL A 119 2.69 -3.30 18.36
N ALA A 120 3.70 -3.88 17.72
CA ALA A 120 5.08 -3.42 17.81
C ALA A 120 5.32 -2.14 16.99
N GLY A 121 4.48 -1.88 16.00
CA GLY A 121 4.53 -0.71 15.13
C GLY A 121 3.39 -0.71 14.12
N ILE A 122 3.24 0.38 13.38
CA ILE A 122 2.11 0.58 12.46
C ILE A 122 2.61 1.07 11.10
N ILE A 123 2.08 0.50 10.02
CA ILE A 123 2.20 1.02 8.66
C ILE A 123 0.85 1.64 8.29
N LEU A 124 0.85 2.91 7.94
CA LEU A 124 -0.34 3.66 7.57
C LEU A 124 -0.31 4.01 6.08
N MET A 125 -1.25 3.48 5.30
CA MET A 125 -1.54 3.94 3.94
C MET A 125 -2.58 5.05 3.99
N GLY A 126 -2.20 6.22 4.52
CA GLY A 126 -3.09 7.37 4.65
C GLY A 126 -3.30 8.08 3.32
N VAL A 127 -4.51 8.53 3.05
CA VAL A 127 -4.86 9.27 1.83
C VAL A 127 -4.73 10.78 2.04
N THR A 128 -5.15 11.27 3.19
CA THR A 128 -5.15 12.70 3.50
C THR A 128 -4.60 12.96 4.91
N MET A 129 -3.49 13.69 5.00
CA MET A 129 -2.96 14.10 6.30
C MET A 129 -3.77 15.27 6.87
N THR A 130 -4.38 15.07 8.03
CA THR A 130 -5.00 16.13 8.82
C THR A 130 -4.08 16.52 9.98
N PRO A 131 -4.21 17.71 10.56
CA PRO A 131 -3.47 18.07 11.77
C PRO A 131 -3.66 17.04 12.90
N SER A 132 -4.88 16.59 13.13
CA SER A 132 -5.20 15.58 14.16
C SER A 132 -4.52 14.24 13.91
N LEU A 133 -4.47 13.76 12.65
CA LEU A 133 -3.78 12.53 12.29
C LEU A 133 -2.26 12.68 12.44
N SER A 134 -1.71 13.81 12.00
CA SER A 134 -0.29 14.13 12.17
C SER A 134 0.12 14.15 13.65
N ASP A 135 -0.67 14.79 14.50
CA ASP A 135 -0.43 14.85 15.94
C ASP A 135 -0.56 13.45 16.58
N ALA A 136 -1.56 12.67 16.19
CA ALA A 136 -1.73 11.31 16.68
C ALA A 136 -0.55 10.41 16.29
N ILE A 137 0.00 10.55 15.08
CA ILE A 137 1.19 9.81 14.63
C ILE A 137 2.43 10.24 15.44
N ARG A 138 2.64 11.54 15.61
CA ARG A 138 3.80 12.07 16.37
C ARG A 138 3.79 11.65 17.84
N ASN A 139 2.60 11.54 18.44
CA ASN A 139 2.39 11.16 19.83
C ASN A 139 2.17 9.65 19.99
N SER A 140 2.33 8.86 18.91
CA SER A 140 2.13 7.42 18.99
C SER A 140 3.14 6.76 19.93
N SER A 141 2.64 5.82 20.74
CA SER A 141 3.47 5.01 21.65
C SER A 141 4.34 3.97 20.93
N VAL A 142 4.09 3.73 19.64
CA VAL A 142 4.82 2.81 18.79
C VAL A 142 5.25 3.50 17.49
N PRO A 143 6.34 3.05 16.83
CA PRO A 143 6.75 3.62 15.56
C PRO A 143 5.64 3.52 14.49
N VAL A 144 5.47 4.59 13.71
CA VAL A 144 4.53 4.65 12.58
C VAL A 144 5.30 5.02 11.31
N VAL A 145 5.10 4.24 10.25
CA VAL A 145 5.64 4.53 8.91
C VAL A 145 4.47 4.77 7.96
N ILE A 146 4.55 5.85 7.19
CA ILE A 146 3.56 6.17 6.15
C ILE A 146 3.99 5.52 4.85
N ASN A 147 3.06 4.86 4.19
CA ASN A 147 3.28 4.22 2.90
C ASN A 147 2.38 4.83 1.82
N GLY A 148 2.98 5.11 0.66
CA GLY A 148 2.29 5.65 -0.50
C GLY A 148 2.17 7.17 -0.54
N GLN A 149 2.50 7.89 0.54
CA GLN A 149 2.40 9.34 0.64
C GLN A 149 3.69 9.94 1.22
N ASN A 150 4.01 11.17 0.82
CA ASN A 150 5.10 11.93 1.42
C ASN A 150 4.55 13.02 2.35
N PHE A 151 4.90 12.95 3.63
CA PHE A 151 4.55 13.95 4.62
C PHE A 151 5.79 14.46 5.36
N ALA A 152 5.98 15.77 5.34
CA ALA A 152 7.14 16.41 5.95
C ALA A 152 7.29 16.05 7.44
N GLY A 153 8.49 15.61 7.83
CA GLY A 153 8.82 15.30 9.21
C GLY A 153 8.23 13.99 9.74
N LEU A 154 7.75 13.09 8.86
CA LEU A 154 7.31 11.75 9.21
C LEU A 154 8.07 10.70 8.39
N PRO A 155 8.30 9.48 8.94
CA PRO A 155 8.90 8.39 8.17
C PRO A 155 7.96 7.96 7.04
N CYS A 156 8.42 8.02 5.79
CA CYS A 156 7.59 7.77 4.62
C CYS A 156 8.32 6.93 3.58
N VAL A 157 7.56 6.03 2.93
CA VAL A 157 7.97 5.39 1.68
C VAL A 157 6.90 5.65 0.63
N TYR A 158 7.27 6.25 -0.49
CA TYR A 158 6.34 6.76 -1.50
C TYR A 158 6.93 6.66 -2.91
N HIS A 159 6.13 6.98 -3.92
CA HIS A 159 6.56 6.93 -5.32
C HIS A 159 6.76 8.32 -5.91
N ASN A 160 7.54 8.39 -6.99
CA ASN A 160 7.67 9.57 -7.83
C ASN A 160 6.44 9.73 -8.76
N ASP A 161 5.26 9.94 -8.15
CA ASP A 161 3.97 10.06 -8.84
C ASP A 161 3.96 11.21 -9.87
N SER A 162 4.56 12.35 -9.50
CA SER A 162 4.64 13.50 -10.38
C SER A 162 5.50 13.23 -11.61
N GLY A 163 6.69 12.63 -11.43
CA GLY A 163 7.58 12.29 -12.53
C GLY A 163 6.98 11.26 -13.48
N ALA A 164 6.27 10.25 -12.94
CA ALA A 164 5.60 9.23 -13.75
C ALA A 164 4.54 9.84 -14.68
N MET A 165 3.69 10.70 -14.13
CA MET A 165 2.65 11.38 -14.92
C MET A 165 3.22 12.41 -15.89
N GLU A 166 4.27 13.11 -15.50
CA GLU A 166 5.01 14.03 -16.37
C GLU A 166 5.57 13.32 -17.60
N GLU A 167 6.20 12.15 -17.45
CA GLU A 167 6.74 11.38 -18.56
C GLU A 167 5.63 10.80 -19.46
N LEU A 168 4.52 10.30 -18.91
CA LEU A 168 3.36 9.87 -19.71
C LEU A 168 2.79 11.03 -20.52
N THR A 169 2.72 12.22 -19.93
CA THR A 169 2.25 13.42 -20.61
C THR A 169 3.18 13.83 -21.76
N ARG A 170 4.50 13.81 -21.53
CA ARG A 170 5.47 14.07 -22.62
C ARG A 170 5.34 13.05 -23.75
N ARG A 171 5.04 11.79 -23.45
CA ARG A 171 4.88 10.73 -24.45
C ARG A 171 3.64 10.94 -25.30
N ILE A 172 2.49 11.24 -24.70
CA ILE A 172 1.25 11.46 -25.45
C ILE A 172 1.38 12.69 -26.37
N ILE A 173 2.08 13.75 -25.91
CA ILE A 173 2.40 14.93 -26.72
C ILE A 173 3.34 14.57 -27.89
N ARG A 174 4.38 13.75 -27.63
CA ARG A 174 5.31 13.27 -28.70
C ARG A 174 4.61 12.41 -29.76
N LYS A 175 3.51 11.73 -29.40
CA LYS A 175 2.64 11.02 -30.36
C LYS A 175 1.75 11.98 -31.20
N GLY A 176 1.89 13.29 -31.01
CA GLY A 176 1.17 14.32 -31.78
C GLY A 176 -0.20 14.69 -31.20
N ARG A 177 -0.56 14.16 -30.02
CA ARG A 177 -1.84 14.49 -29.39
C ARG A 177 -1.72 15.86 -28.72
N LYS A 178 -2.61 16.78 -29.10
CA LYS A 178 -2.55 18.20 -28.70
C LYS A 178 -3.80 18.66 -27.94
N HIS A 179 -4.84 17.87 -27.93
CA HIS A 179 -6.07 18.12 -27.18
C HIS A 179 -6.28 16.95 -26.23
N VAL A 180 -5.90 17.11 -24.95
CA VAL A 180 -5.81 16.02 -24.00
C VAL A 180 -6.77 16.24 -22.85
N VAL A 181 -7.39 15.14 -22.41
CA VAL A 181 -8.14 15.08 -21.16
C VAL A 181 -7.29 14.37 -20.11
N TYR A 182 -7.15 14.97 -18.94
CA TYR A 182 -6.69 14.27 -17.74
C TYR A 182 -7.86 13.93 -16.84
N ILE A 183 -8.08 12.65 -16.59
CA ILE A 183 -9.06 12.17 -15.61
C ILE A 183 -8.32 11.81 -14.34
N GLY A 184 -8.40 12.74 -13.37
CA GLY A 184 -7.74 12.64 -12.07
C GLY A 184 -8.67 12.20 -10.96
N VAL A 185 -8.12 12.15 -9.76
CA VAL A 185 -8.85 11.99 -8.51
C VAL A 185 -8.69 13.25 -7.66
N SER A 186 -9.42 13.34 -6.55
CA SER A 186 -9.40 14.53 -5.70
C SER A 186 -7.97 14.91 -5.28
N THR A 187 -7.61 16.18 -5.46
CA THR A 187 -6.31 16.74 -5.05
C THR A 187 -6.08 16.77 -3.55
N LYS A 188 -7.07 16.38 -2.74
CA LYS A 188 -6.89 16.10 -1.32
C LYS A 188 -6.02 14.87 -1.06
N ASP A 189 -5.98 13.92 -2.02
CA ASP A 189 -4.95 12.89 -2.07
C ASP A 189 -3.70 13.50 -2.68
N ILE A 190 -2.62 13.58 -1.87
CA ILE A 190 -1.39 14.24 -2.29
C ILE A 190 -0.68 13.43 -3.38
N ALA A 191 -0.60 12.10 -3.26
CA ALA A 191 0.11 11.26 -4.23
C ALA A 191 -0.68 11.10 -5.53
N ALA A 192 -1.84 10.45 -5.48
CA ALA A 192 -2.61 10.09 -6.67
C ALA A 192 -3.39 11.28 -7.27
N GLY A 193 -3.79 12.24 -6.45
CA GLY A 193 -4.49 13.45 -6.90
C GLY A 193 -3.52 14.56 -7.28
N LEU A 194 -2.95 15.24 -6.27
CA LEU A 194 -2.19 16.47 -6.46
C LEU A 194 -0.89 16.25 -7.25
N ASN A 195 -0.07 15.26 -6.86
CA ASN A 195 1.24 15.07 -7.49
C ASN A 195 1.11 14.59 -8.92
N ARG A 196 0.19 13.67 -9.23
CA ARG A 196 -0.06 13.22 -10.61
C ARG A 196 -0.57 14.36 -11.47
N GLN A 197 -1.54 15.13 -11.00
CA GLN A 197 -2.04 16.31 -11.71
C GLN A 197 -0.94 17.33 -11.96
N ASN A 198 -0.09 17.62 -10.97
CA ASN A 198 1.03 18.52 -11.12
C ASN A 198 2.04 18.04 -12.16
N GLY A 199 2.25 16.74 -12.29
CA GLY A 199 3.08 16.14 -13.35
C GLY A 199 2.53 16.43 -14.74
N VAL A 200 1.21 16.25 -14.94
CA VAL A 200 0.52 16.60 -16.20
C VAL A 200 0.69 18.07 -16.52
N LEU A 201 0.33 18.95 -15.58
CA LEU A 201 0.36 20.40 -15.77
C LEU A 201 1.77 20.91 -16.09
N ARG A 202 2.80 20.35 -15.41
CA ARG A 202 4.19 20.72 -15.67
C ARG A 202 4.63 20.35 -17.07
N ALA A 203 4.42 19.10 -17.50
CA ALA A 203 4.80 18.66 -18.84
C ALA A 203 4.05 19.41 -19.93
N TRP A 204 2.76 19.72 -19.70
CA TRP A 204 1.94 20.50 -20.63
C TRP A 204 2.48 21.91 -20.83
N LYS A 205 2.78 22.59 -19.72
CA LYS A 205 3.37 23.93 -19.73
C LYS A 205 4.76 23.97 -20.38
N GLU A 206 5.61 22.97 -20.09
CA GLU A 206 6.95 22.86 -20.68
C GLU A 206 6.90 22.63 -22.18
N ALA A 207 5.85 21.96 -22.69
CA ALA A 207 5.62 21.78 -24.13
C ALA A 207 5.12 23.04 -24.83
N GLY A 208 4.79 24.11 -24.10
CA GLY A 208 4.27 25.36 -24.65
C GLY A 208 2.89 25.23 -25.27
N LEU A 209 2.09 24.23 -24.86
CA LEU A 209 0.75 24.01 -25.38
C LEU A 209 -0.27 24.91 -24.66
N PRO A 210 -1.35 25.35 -25.35
CA PRO A 210 -2.40 26.16 -24.74
C PRO A 210 -3.07 25.46 -23.57
N GLU A 211 -3.38 26.18 -22.50
CA GLU A 211 -4.05 25.62 -21.33
C GLU A 211 -5.47 25.11 -21.66
N GLU A 212 -6.17 25.76 -22.60
CA GLU A 212 -7.51 25.39 -23.07
C GLU A 212 -7.54 24.02 -23.78
N ASP A 213 -6.40 23.53 -24.25
CA ASP A 213 -6.27 22.24 -24.93
C ASP A 213 -6.06 21.08 -23.95
N LEU A 214 -5.90 21.38 -22.65
CA LEU A 214 -5.86 20.40 -21.56
C LEU A 214 -7.12 20.49 -20.70
N GLN A 215 -7.99 19.51 -20.82
CA GLN A 215 -9.18 19.41 -19.99
C GLN A 215 -8.90 18.58 -18.75
N LEU A 216 -9.37 19.05 -17.59
CA LEU A 216 -9.27 18.32 -16.32
C LEU A 216 -10.63 17.81 -15.90
N ALA A 217 -10.72 16.54 -15.54
CA ALA A 217 -11.90 15.93 -14.97
C ALA A 217 -11.53 15.20 -13.66
N GLU A 218 -12.42 15.20 -12.68
CA GLU A 218 -12.23 14.52 -11.40
C GLU A 218 -13.27 13.41 -11.25
N VAL A 219 -12.82 12.22 -10.83
CA VAL A 219 -13.65 11.05 -10.49
C VAL A 219 -13.10 10.40 -9.22
N GLY A 220 -13.81 9.40 -8.68
CA GLY A 220 -13.23 8.51 -7.66
C GLY A 220 -12.23 7.52 -8.27
N PHE A 221 -11.71 6.61 -7.40
CA PHE A 221 -10.85 5.50 -7.83
C PHE A 221 -11.66 4.33 -8.43
N ASP A 222 -12.70 4.64 -9.18
CA ASP A 222 -13.67 3.66 -9.67
C ASP A 222 -13.79 3.68 -11.19
N ALA A 223 -13.72 2.49 -11.81
CA ALA A 223 -13.79 2.36 -13.27
C ALA A 223 -15.18 2.70 -13.83
N ALA A 224 -16.26 2.46 -13.05
CA ALA A 224 -17.62 2.78 -13.51
C ALA A 224 -17.83 4.30 -13.54
N GLU A 225 -17.39 5.02 -12.52
CA GLU A 225 -17.43 6.50 -12.52
C GLU A 225 -16.62 7.08 -13.66
N ALA A 226 -15.42 6.52 -13.92
CA ALA A 226 -14.57 6.94 -15.04
C ALA A 226 -15.22 6.69 -16.40
N LYS A 227 -15.90 5.54 -16.58
CA LYS A 227 -16.68 5.23 -17.77
C LYS A 227 -17.78 6.25 -18.00
N GLU A 228 -18.57 6.57 -16.98
CA GLU A 228 -19.63 7.57 -17.08
C GLU A 228 -19.10 8.97 -17.38
N CYS A 229 -17.97 9.35 -16.76
CA CYS A 229 -17.31 10.62 -17.01
C CYS A 229 -16.88 10.71 -18.47
N MET A 230 -16.15 9.71 -18.98
CA MET A 230 -15.71 9.66 -20.37
C MET A 230 -16.89 9.64 -21.35
N ALA A 231 -17.95 8.89 -21.09
CA ALA A 231 -19.13 8.85 -21.93
C ALA A 231 -19.83 10.22 -22.03
N ARG A 232 -19.81 11.04 -20.98
CA ARG A 232 -20.28 12.43 -21.03
C ARG A 232 -19.38 13.32 -21.88
N MET A 233 -18.07 13.20 -21.73
CA MET A 233 -17.08 14.01 -22.47
C MET A 233 -17.11 13.70 -23.97
N LEU A 234 -17.31 12.45 -24.36
CA LEU A 234 -17.39 12.01 -25.74
C LEU A 234 -18.56 12.63 -26.53
N LYS A 235 -19.63 13.08 -25.87
CA LYS A 235 -20.77 13.73 -26.53
C LYS A 235 -20.40 15.04 -27.27
N ASN A 236 -19.40 15.76 -26.73
CA ASN A 236 -18.87 16.99 -27.30
C ASN A 236 -17.35 16.89 -27.50
N ARG A 237 -16.92 15.76 -28.06
CA ARG A 237 -15.51 15.43 -28.18
C ARG A 237 -14.75 16.48 -29.00
N ASN A 238 -13.72 17.05 -28.37
CA ASN A 238 -12.72 17.91 -28.98
C ASN A 238 -11.30 17.52 -28.51
N PHE A 239 -11.08 16.25 -28.17
CA PHE A 239 -9.80 15.73 -27.72
C PHE A 239 -9.40 14.46 -28.47
N ASP A 240 -8.10 14.16 -28.49
CA ASP A 240 -7.47 13.05 -29.18
C ASP A 240 -6.54 12.24 -28.23
N GLY A 241 -6.40 12.66 -26.99
CA GLY A 241 -5.61 11.99 -25.98
C GLY A 241 -6.28 11.97 -24.63
N VAL A 242 -6.04 10.91 -23.85
CA VAL A 242 -6.56 10.74 -22.49
C VAL A 242 -5.45 10.24 -21.56
N LEU A 243 -5.23 10.94 -20.47
CA LEU A 243 -4.35 10.53 -19.38
C LEU A 243 -5.20 10.25 -18.15
N CYS A 244 -4.98 9.13 -17.52
CA CYS A 244 -5.76 8.71 -16.35
C CYS A 244 -4.87 8.57 -15.12
N ALA A 245 -5.35 9.09 -13.99
CA ALA A 245 -4.60 9.02 -12.73
C ALA A 245 -4.30 7.58 -12.27
N THR A 246 -5.12 6.60 -12.68
CA THR A 246 -4.88 5.18 -12.41
C THR A 246 -5.29 4.32 -13.61
N ASP A 247 -4.78 3.08 -13.66
CA ASP A 247 -5.22 2.11 -14.68
C ASP A 247 -6.71 1.77 -14.55
N ALA A 248 -7.26 1.70 -13.35
CA ALA A 248 -8.70 1.46 -13.16
C ALA A 248 -9.55 2.54 -13.85
N ILE A 249 -9.15 3.81 -13.72
CA ILE A 249 -9.78 4.93 -14.41
C ILE A 249 -9.61 4.79 -15.93
N ALA A 250 -8.40 4.42 -16.39
CA ALA A 250 -8.14 4.21 -17.82
C ALA A 250 -9.01 3.10 -18.41
N LEU A 251 -9.15 1.97 -17.72
CA LEU A 251 -10.00 0.85 -18.15
C LEU A 251 -11.47 1.27 -18.28
N GLY A 252 -11.97 2.07 -17.33
CA GLY A 252 -13.32 2.66 -17.43
C GLY A 252 -13.47 3.57 -18.63
N ALA A 253 -12.50 4.45 -18.88
CA ALA A 253 -12.49 5.35 -20.03
C ALA A 253 -12.39 4.59 -21.36
N MET A 254 -11.53 3.57 -21.47
CA MET A 254 -11.42 2.70 -22.65
C MET A 254 -12.76 2.03 -22.98
N LYS A 255 -13.46 1.54 -21.96
CA LYS A 255 -14.80 0.95 -22.17
C LYS A 255 -15.78 1.92 -22.78
N ALA A 256 -15.81 3.18 -22.33
CA ALA A 256 -16.67 4.21 -22.89
C ALA A 256 -16.26 4.60 -24.32
N ILE A 257 -14.96 4.68 -24.62
CA ILE A 257 -14.42 4.96 -25.96
C ILE A 257 -14.86 3.87 -26.94
N HIS A 258 -14.73 2.60 -26.59
CA HIS A 258 -15.16 1.47 -27.41
C HIS A 258 -16.69 1.45 -27.62
N GLU A 259 -17.48 1.72 -26.58
CA GLU A 259 -18.95 1.82 -26.68
C GLU A 259 -19.40 2.96 -27.60
N ALA A 260 -18.57 4.00 -27.76
CA ALA A 260 -18.79 5.08 -28.71
C ALA A 260 -18.34 4.75 -30.15
N GLY A 261 -17.81 3.54 -30.39
CA GLY A 261 -17.33 3.10 -31.69
C GLY A 261 -16.00 3.72 -32.14
N LEU A 262 -15.23 4.28 -31.19
CA LEU A 262 -13.93 4.90 -31.46
C LEU A 262 -12.80 3.91 -31.21
N ARG A 263 -11.71 4.06 -32.00
CA ARG A 263 -10.54 3.19 -31.96
C ARG A 263 -9.44 3.76 -31.08
N ILE A 264 -8.82 2.89 -30.33
CA ILE A 264 -7.63 3.17 -29.55
C ILE A 264 -6.46 2.43 -30.23
N PRO A 265 -5.35 3.09 -30.54
CA PRO A 265 -5.00 4.51 -30.31
C PRO A 265 -5.37 5.46 -31.44
N ASP A 266 -5.93 4.95 -32.55
CA ASP A 266 -6.08 5.74 -33.79
C ASP A 266 -6.88 7.03 -33.59
N ASP A 267 -8.08 6.95 -33.04
CA ASP A 267 -8.97 8.08 -32.80
C ASP A 267 -8.69 8.76 -31.46
N ILE A 268 -8.27 8.00 -30.43
CA ILE A 268 -7.92 8.49 -29.09
C ILE A 268 -6.79 7.63 -28.53
N SER A 269 -5.65 8.25 -28.20
CA SER A 269 -4.60 7.60 -27.40
C SER A 269 -4.94 7.67 -25.91
N ILE A 270 -4.65 6.62 -25.17
CA ILE A 270 -4.91 6.58 -23.72
C ILE A 270 -3.76 5.95 -22.93
N ALA A 271 -3.47 6.52 -21.76
CA ALA A 271 -2.53 5.94 -20.81
C ALA A 271 -3.07 6.01 -19.38
N GLY A 272 -2.68 5.01 -18.58
CA GLY A 272 -2.96 4.92 -17.14
C GLY A 272 -1.71 5.03 -16.29
N LEU A 273 -1.84 4.71 -15.01
CA LEU A 273 -0.73 4.62 -14.07
C LEU A 273 -1.02 3.53 -13.04
N GLY A 274 -0.06 2.60 -12.84
CA GLY A 274 -0.16 1.54 -11.86
C GLY A 274 0.32 0.18 -12.35
N ASP A 275 0.34 -0.05 -13.66
CA ASP A 275 0.67 -1.32 -14.31
C ASP A 275 -0.13 -2.50 -13.75
N SER A 276 -1.47 -2.30 -13.69
CA SER A 276 -2.38 -3.34 -13.23
C SER A 276 -2.41 -4.52 -14.22
N TRP A 277 -2.57 -5.74 -13.68
CA TRP A 277 -2.67 -6.95 -14.51
C TRP A 277 -3.80 -6.86 -15.55
N ALA A 278 -4.92 -6.21 -15.20
CA ALA A 278 -6.06 -6.05 -16.10
C ALA A 278 -5.71 -5.23 -17.36
N GLY A 279 -4.80 -4.28 -17.24
CA GLY A 279 -4.33 -3.45 -18.37
C GLY A 279 -3.61 -4.25 -19.46
N THR A 280 -3.13 -5.47 -19.17
CA THR A 280 -2.50 -6.35 -20.17
C THR A 280 -3.50 -7.17 -20.97
N PHE A 281 -4.73 -7.32 -20.46
CA PHE A 281 -5.77 -8.19 -21.06
C PHE A 281 -6.89 -7.42 -21.76
N VAL A 282 -6.79 -6.09 -21.83
CA VAL A 282 -7.70 -5.27 -22.65
C VAL A 282 -7.17 -5.12 -24.07
N ASP A 283 -8.03 -4.76 -24.99
CA ASP A 283 -7.67 -4.55 -26.41
C ASP A 283 -7.93 -3.08 -26.78
N PRO A 284 -6.88 -2.34 -27.18
CA PRO A 284 -5.46 -2.70 -27.10
C PRO A 284 -4.94 -2.71 -25.66
N PRO A 285 -3.82 -3.43 -25.35
CA PRO A 285 -3.18 -3.38 -24.05
C PRO A 285 -2.78 -1.96 -23.62
N LEU A 286 -2.99 -1.65 -22.34
CA LEU A 286 -2.87 -0.30 -21.80
C LEU A 286 -1.41 0.10 -21.56
N THR A 287 -0.95 1.20 -22.19
CA THR A 287 0.27 1.92 -21.83
C THR A 287 0.12 2.54 -20.44
N THR A 288 1.12 2.36 -19.58
CA THR A 288 1.03 2.78 -18.17
C THR A 288 2.40 3.10 -17.60
N ALA A 289 2.44 3.65 -16.39
CA ALA A 289 3.64 3.71 -15.58
C ALA A 289 3.59 2.64 -14.48
N HIS A 290 4.61 1.77 -14.44
CA HIS A 290 4.80 0.81 -13.36
C HIS A 290 5.33 1.52 -12.12
N LEU A 291 4.54 1.51 -11.05
CA LEU A 291 4.98 1.89 -9.73
C LEU A 291 5.31 0.61 -8.94
N TYR A 292 6.48 0.55 -8.37
CA TYR A 292 6.99 -0.63 -7.65
C TYR A 292 6.26 -0.87 -6.32
N TYR A 293 4.93 -1.09 -6.36
CA TYR A 293 4.07 -1.21 -5.18
C TYR A 293 4.53 -2.27 -4.18
N ARG A 294 4.90 -3.46 -4.67
CA ARG A 294 5.40 -4.52 -3.79
C ARG A 294 6.71 -4.14 -3.11
N GLN A 295 7.61 -3.46 -3.84
CA GLN A 295 8.85 -2.96 -3.27
C GLN A 295 8.58 -1.85 -2.24
N CYS A 296 7.62 -0.97 -2.51
CA CYS A 296 7.19 0.06 -1.56
C CYS A 296 6.74 -0.56 -0.22
N GLY A 297 5.97 -1.65 -0.29
CA GLY A 297 5.59 -2.42 0.91
C GLY A 297 6.77 -3.01 1.66
N ARG A 298 7.74 -3.59 0.95
CA ARG A 298 8.97 -4.14 1.56
C ARG A 298 9.79 -3.06 2.26
N GLU A 299 9.99 -1.92 1.59
CA GLU A 299 10.76 -0.80 2.15
C GLU A 299 10.07 -0.20 3.38
N ALA A 300 8.73 -0.06 3.37
CA ALA A 300 7.97 0.43 4.51
C ALA A 300 8.09 -0.52 5.71
N ALA A 301 7.96 -1.82 5.49
CA ALA A 301 8.14 -2.82 6.53
C ALA A 301 9.59 -2.84 7.06
N ALA A 302 10.59 -2.78 6.18
CA ALA A 302 11.99 -2.72 6.58
C ALA A 302 12.31 -1.44 7.36
N MET A 303 11.75 -0.29 6.95
CA MET A 303 11.88 0.98 7.67
C MET A 303 11.25 0.87 9.07
N LEU A 304 10.04 0.32 9.17
CA LEU A 304 9.37 0.13 10.46
C LEU A 304 10.16 -0.79 11.40
N LEU A 305 10.68 -1.91 10.88
CA LEU A 305 11.48 -2.84 11.69
C LEU A 305 12.77 -2.19 12.21
N ARG A 306 13.45 -1.35 11.41
CA ARG A 306 14.59 -0.56 11.89
C ARG A 306 14.19 0.36 13.03
N LEU A 307 13.06 1.07 12.93
CA LEU A 307 12.58 1.94 14.01
C LEU A 307 12.22 1.18 15.28
N ILE A 308 11.69 -0.04 15.16
CA ILE A 308 11.42 -0.93 16.30
C ILE A 308 12.73 -1.39 16.95
N ASP A 309 13.70 -1.87 16.16
CA ASP A 309 14.99 -2.36 16.65
C ASP A 309 15.78 -1.25 17.37
N ASP A 310 15.68 0.02 16.90
CA ASP A 310 16.29 1.21 17.51
C ASP A 310 15.53 1.75 18.73
N ASN A 311 14.42 1.12 19.15
CA ASN A 311 13.51 1.62 20.19
C ASN A 311 13.05 3.07 19.96
N GLY A 312 12.82 3.46 18.72
CA GLY A 312 12.41 4.82 18.35
C GLY A 312 13.49 5.89 18.57
N ARG A 313 14.75 5.51 18.80
CA ARG A 313 15.86 6.44 19.09
C ARG A 313 16.47 7.10 17.86
N SER A 314 16.01 6.75 16.64
CA SER A 314 16.52 7.40 15.43
C SER A 314 16.23 8.91 15.48
N LEU A 315 17.31 9.70 15.47
CA LEU A 315 17.23 11.17 15.49
C LEU A 315 16.88 11.76 14.12
N THR A 316 16.84 10.94 13.08
CA THR A 316 16.58 11.39 11.72
C THR A 316 15.33 10.75 11.15
N VAL A 317 14.46 11.60 10.57
CA VAL A 317 13.29 11.12 9.83
C VAL A 317 13.75 10.57 8.48
N SER A 318 13.48 9.29 8.25
CA SER A 318 13.81 8.64 6.98
C SER A 318 12.65 8.77 6.00
N GLN A 319 12.96 9.20 4.77
CA GLN A 319 12.01 9.26 3.67
C GLN A 319 12.62 8.58 2.45
N THR A 320 11.90 7.63 1.85
CA THR A 320 12.35 6.88 0.68
C THR A 320 11.37 7.10 -0.46
N MET A 321 11.84 7.67 -1.56
CA MET A 321 11.11 7.78 -2.81
C MET A 321 11.51 6.64 -3.74
N LEU A 322 10.53 5.94 -4.30
CA LEU A 322 10.73 4.94 -5.35
C LEU A 322 10.45 5.55 -6.71
N GLU A 323 11.30 5.23 -7.67
CA GLU A 323 11.13 5.63 -9.05
C GLU A 323 10.07 4.76 -9.76
N TYR A 324 9.86 5.03 -11.02
CA TYR A 324 8.90 4.36 -11.89
C TYR A 324 9.56 3.83 -13.16
N THR A 325 8.85 2.99 -13.89
CA THR A 325 9.20 2.59 -15.25
C THR A 325 7.99 2.73 -16.16
N ILE A 326 8.16 3.36 -17.31
CA ILE A 326 7.07 3.42 -18.31
C ILE A 326 6.99 2.09 -19.04
N VAL A 327 5.79 1.56 -19.12
CA VAL A 327 5.45 0.31 -19.83
C VAL A 327 4.67 0.70 -21.08
N ASP A 328 5.40 0.79 -22.19
CA ASP A 328 4.79 1.09 -23.50
C ASP A 328 4.01 -0.13 -23.99
N ARG A 329 2.76 0.09 -24.39
CA ARG A 329 1.87 -0.87 -25.01
C ARG A 329 1.13 -0.19 -26.17
N GLU A 330 0.09 -0.81 -26.71
CA GLU A 330 -0.54 -0.41 -27.96
C GLU A 330 -1.62 0.67 -27.79
N SER A 331 -2.00 1.07 -26.57
CA SER A 331 -3.07 2.05 -26.34
C SER A 331 -2.65 3.51 -26.58
N MET A 332 -1.34 3.75 -26.84
CA MET A 332 -0.81 5.11 -27.06
C MET A 332 0.17 5.17 -28.23
#